data_b7a4c0107786fff2b64d7f068229690b
#
_entry.id   b7a4c0107786fff2b64d7f068229690b
#
_cell.length_a   1.000
_cell.length_b   1.000
_cell.length_c   1.000
_cell.angle_alpha   90.00
_cell.angle_beta   90.00
_cell.angle_gamma   90.00
#
_symmetry.space_group_name_H-M   'P 1'
#
loop_
_entity.id
_entity.type
_entity.pdbx_description
1 polymer ?
#
loop_
_entity_poly.entity_id
_entity_poly.type
_entity_poly.pdbx_seq_one_letter_code
_entity_poly.pdbx_strand_id
1 'polypeptide(L)'
;RHAFGSTSFQDLVDCLQEATGKDLSHWVSTWLTTSGPSKLVPHFDISHIGSVTNFQITDESESDTTRPHRFDVTTWAMKRDQLQITHRFELTMEGRSQEVDPAGLLCRPAGITDMDLVVVNDGDLTYAVTYLDDRSASNALALISACPDLMTRCVVWGALFNAVRDCRL
;
A
#
# COMPACT_ATOMS: atom_id res chain seq x y z
N ARG A 1 -18.05 -27.32 13.11
CA ARG A 1 -19.09 -28.08 12.37
C ARG A 1 -18.51 -29.24 11.57
N HIS A 2 -17.30 -29.13 11.02
CA HIS A 2 -16.73 -30.07 10.03
C HIS A 2 -15.47 -30.81 10.55
N ALA A 3 -15.31 -30.94 11.85
CA ALA A 3 -14.15 -31.63 12.42
C ALA A 3 -14.07 -33.06 11.88
N PHE A 4 -12.91 -33.43 11.32
CA PHE A 4 -12.60 -34.73 10.73
C PHE A 4 -13.43 -35.09 9.47
N GLY A 5 -14.17 -34.11 8.90
CA GLY A 5 -14.95 -34.27 7.65
C GLY A 5 -14.32 -33.53 6.46
N SER A 6 -14.89 -33.76 5.29
CA SER A 6 -14.57 -32.96 4.10
C SER A 6 -15.35 -31.63 4.15
N THR A 7 -14.70 -30.53 3.79
CA THR A 7 -15.29 -29.21 3.72
C THR A 7 -15.23 -28.67 2.29
N SER A 8 -16.28 -27.97 1.89
CA SER A 8 -16.31 -27.21 0.65
C SER A 8 -15.86 -25.76 0.88
N PHE A 9 -15.58 -25.05 -0.21
CA PHE A 9 -15.34 -23.61 -0.14
C PHE A 9 -16.55 -22.84 0.42
N GLN A 10 -17.77 -23.26 0.08
CA GLN A 10 -18.98 -22.65 0.60
C GLN A 10 -19.12 -22.78 2.12
N ASP A 11 -18.76 -23.92 2.68
CA ASP A 11 -18.74 -24.11 4.15
C ASP A 11 -17.82 -23.10 4.86
N LEU A 12 -16.66 -22.74 4.25
CA LEU A 12 -15.78 -21.72 4.76
C LEU A 12 -16.45 -20.33 4.73
N VAL A 13 -17.05 -19.98 3.58
CA VAL A 13 -17.76 -18.70 3.42
C VAL A 13 -18.90 -18.57 4.43
N ASP A 14 -19.71 -19.60 4.58
CA ASP A 14 -20.84 -19.63 5.52
C ASP A 14 -20.38 -19.45 6.98
N CYS A 15 -19.28 -20.10 7.35
CA CYS A 15 -18.67 -19.90 8.69
C CYS A 15 -18.17 -18.48 8.89
N LEU A 16 -17.54 -17.87 7.88
CA LEU A 16 -17.06 -16.48 7.96
C LEU A 16 -18.25 -15.50 8.04
N GLN A 17 -19.31 -15.71 7.28
CA GLN A 17 -20.53 -14.89 7.35
C GLN A 17 -21.19 -15.01 8.74
N GLU A 18 -21.30 -16.23 9.27
CA GLU A 18 -21.83 -16.47 10.61
C GLU A 18 -20.99 -15.77 11.70
N ALA A 19 -19.67 -15.86 11.59
CA ALA A 19 -18.76 -15.25 12.56
C ALA A 19 -18.72 -13.71 12.52
N THR A 20 -18.85 -13.13 11.34
CA THR A 20 -18.76 -11.68 11.13
C THR A 20 -20.11 -10.96 11.12
N GLY A 21 -21.20 -11.68 10.92
CA GLY A 21 -22.53 -11.12 10.70
C GLY A 21 -22.67 -10.33 9.39
N LYS A 22 -21.72 -10.48 8.46
CA LYS A 22 -21.65 -9.74 7.18
C LYS A 22 -21.97 -10.66 6.00
N ASP A 23 -22.64 -10.11 5.00
CA ASP A 23 -22.73 -10.75 3.69
C ASP A 23 -21.38 -10.61 2.97
N LEU A 24 -20.75 -11.75 2.69
CA LEU A 24 -19.45 -11.83 2.01
C LEU A 24 -19.57 -12.14 0.51
N SER A 25 -20.77 -12.17 -0.06
CA SER A 25 -20.99 -12.55 -1.47
C SER A 25 -20.20 -11.66 -2.43
N HIS A 26 -20.23 -10.35 -2.20
CA HIS A 26 -19.45 -9.41 -3.01
C HIS A 26 -17.94 -9.59 -2.82
N TRP A 27 -17.49 -9.80 -1.58
CA TRP A 27 -16.08 -10.07 -1.29
C TRP A 27 -15.59 -11.35 -1.99
N VAL A 28 -16.36 -12.43 -1.91
CA VAL A 28 -16.06 -13.71 -2.59
C VAL A 28 -15.97 -13.52 -4.10
N SER A 29 -16.97 -12.87 -4.72
CA SER A 29 -16.98 -12.65 -6.16
C SER A 29 -15.80 -11.77 -6.62
N THR A 30 -15.42 -10.78 -5.83
CA THR A 30 -14.36 -9.84 -6.19
C THR A 30 -12.96 -10.40 -5.96
N TRP A 31 -12.75 -11.09 -4.83
CA TRP A 31 -11.40 -11.53 -4.43
C TRP A 31 -11.05 -12.95 -4.89
N LEU A 32 -12.02 -13.83 -5.02
CA LEU A 32 -11.77 -15.26 -5.19
C LEU A 32 -12.19 -15.79 -6.57
N THR A 33 -12.97 -15.03 -7.34
CA THR A 33 -13.36 -15.42 -8.70
C THR A 33 -12.72 -14.59 -9.80
N THR A 34 -11.89 -13.60 -9.43
CA THR A 34 -11.14 -12.76 -10.38
C THR A 34 -9.65 -13.08 -10.33
N SER A 35 -8.96 -12.86 -11.44
CA SER A 35 -7.53 -13.11 -11.57
C SER A 35 -6.69 -11.83 -11.46
N GLY A 36 -5.41 -12.01 -11.12
CA GLY A 36 -4.41 -10.95 -11.01
C GLY A 36 -4.56 -10.10 -9.73
N PRO A 37 -3.48 -9.57 -9.19
CA PRO A 37 -3.50 -8.65 -8.06
C PRO A 37 -3.81 -7.22 -8.50
N SER A 38 -4.34 -6.40 -7.58
CA SER A 38 -4.31 -4.94 -7.74
C SER A 38 -2.88 -4.43 -7.74
N LYS A 39 -2.62 -3.31 -8.43
CA LYS A 39 -1.31 -2.65 -8.54
C LYS A 39 -1.41 -1.25 -7.93
N LEU A 40 -1.04 -1.12 -6.67
CA LEU A 40 -1.18 0.13 -5.93
C LEU A 40 0.04 1.03 -6.13
N VAL A 41 -0.19 2.21 -6.66
CA VAL A 41 0.84 3.19 -7.02
C VAL A 41 0.53 4.54 -6.35
N PRO A 42 1.49 5.15 -5.64
CA PRO A 42 1.33 6.49 -5.09
C PRO A 42 1.64 7.56 -6.16
N HIS A 43 0.78 8.57 -6.24
CA HIS A 43 0.98 9.75 -7.07
C HIS A 43 0.81 11.00 -6.22
N PHE A 44 1.70 11.96 -6.36
CA PHE A 44 1.62 13.26 -5.70
C PHE A 44 2.47 14.30 -6.45
N ASP A 45 2.14 15.54 -6.25
CA ASP A 45 2.92 16.68 -6.74
C ASP A 45 3.68 17.34 -5.59
N ILE A 46 4.83 17.89 -5.90
CA ILE A 46 5.62 18.70 -4.96
C ILE A 46 5.72 20.11 -5.52
N SER A 47 5.18 21.07 -4.79
CA SER A 47 5.24 22.48 -5.16
C SER A 47 6.68 23.03 -5.04
N HIS A 48 6.92 24.21 -5.64
CA HIS A 48 8.22 24.90 -5.57
C HIS A 48 8.65 25.26 -4.13
N ILE A 49 7.72 25.32 -3.19
CA ILE A 49 8.00 25.54 -1.76
C ILE A 49 8.13 24.23 -0.98
N GLY A 50 7.98 23.09 -1.64
CA GLY A 50 8.11 21.77 -1.05
C GLY A 50 6.82 21.22 -0.41
N SER A 51 5.66 21.85 -0.60
CA SER A 51 4.40 21.28 -0.14
C SER A 51 3.95 20.17 -1.05
N VAL A 52 3.48 19.07 -0.47
CA VAL A 52 2.87 17.97 -1.20
C VAL A 52 1.43 18.33 -1.52
N THR A 53 1.01 18.06 -2.75
CA THR A 53 -0.34 18.29 -3.26
C THR A 53 -0.78 17.10 -4.12
N ASN A 54 -2.07 17.00 -4.41
CA ASN A 54 -2.63 15.96 -5.29
C ASN A 54 -2.22 14.54 -4.91
N PHE A 55 -2.11 14.27 -3.61
CA PHE A 55 -1.68 12.95 -3.15
C PHE A 55 -2.83 11.96 -3.27
N GLN A 56 -2.59 10.90 -4.04
CA GLN A 56 -3.56 9.82 -4.25
C GLN A 56 -2.85 8.49 -4.44
N ILE A 57 -3.56 7.41 -4.11
CA ILE A 57 -3.15 6.05 -4.43
C ILE A 57 -4.07 5.55 -5.55
N THR A 58 -3.48 4.99 -6.62
CA THR A 58 -4.23 4.43 -7.74
C THR A 58 -4.00 2.93 -7.87
N ASP A 59 -5.03 2.20 -8.32
CA ASP A 59 -4.90 0.82 -8.78
C ASP A 59 -4.71 0.83 -10.31
N GLU A 60 -3.48 0.57 -10.74
CA GLU A 60 -3.07 0.51 -12.16
C GLU A 60 -3.12 -0.92 -12.71
N SER A 61 -3.88 -1.82 -12.10
CA SER A 61 -4.08 -3.16 -12.65
C SER A 61 -4.89 -3.10 -13.95
N GLU A 62 -4.61 -4.04 -14.84
CA GLU A 62 -5.33 -4.19 -16.12
C GLU A 62 -6.72 -4.84 -15.94
N SER A 63 -7.03 -5.29 -14.74
CA SER A 63 -8.32 -5.93 -14.42
C SER A 63 -9.48 -4.94 -14.52
N ASP A 64 -10.59 -5.31 -15.12
CA ASP A 64 -11.83 -4.52 -15.10
C ASP A 64 -12.48 -4.50 -13.71
N THR A 65 -12.08 -5.41 -12.84
CA THR A 65 -12.63 -5.54 -11.48
C THR A 65 -11.81 -4.72 -10.49
N THR A 66 -12.46 -3.81 -9.79
CA THR A 66 -11.87 -3.09 -8.65
C THR A 66 -12.09 -3.91 -7.38
N ARG A 67 -11.03 -4.06 -6.58
CA ARG A 67 -11.10 -4.73 -5.27
C ARG A 67 -11.13 -3.71 -4.16
N PRO A 68 -11.98 -3.89 -3.14
CA PRO A 68 -11.91 -3.04 -1.96
C PRO A 68 -10.65 -3.37 -1.15
N HIS A 69 -9.89 -2.35 -0.79
CA HIS A 69 -8.67 -2.47 -0.01
C HIS A 69 -8.77 -1.67 1.28
N ARG A 70 -8.14 -2.16 2.34
CA ARG A 70 -7.85 -1.39 3.54
C ARG A 70 -6.39 -1.58 3.88
N PHE A 71 -5.64 -0.49 3.93
CA PHE A 71 -4.19 -0.51 4.12
C PHE A 71 -3.69 0.83 4.67
N ASP A 72 -2.46 0.81 5.15
CA ASP A 72 -1.78 2.01 5.59
C ASP A 72 -0.85 2.56 4.50
N VAL A 73 -0.81 3.88 4.40
CA VAL A 73 0.24 4.59 3.69
C VAL A 73 1.06 5.34 4.72
N THR A 74 2.38 5.17 4.69
CA THR A 74 3.28 5.86 5.61
C THR A 74 4.28 6.72 4.86
N THR A 75 4.63 7.85 5.45
CA THR A 75 5.75 8.66 5.01
C THR A 75 6.88 8.55 6.02
N TRP A 76 8.11 8.51 5.54
CA TRP A 76 9.30 8.33 6.33
C TRP A 76 10.33 9.41 6.00
N ALA A 77 11.06 9.85 6.99
CA ALA A 77 12.20 10.76 6.79
C ALA A 77 13.39 10.35 7.64
N MET A 78 14.61 10.68 7.14
CA MET A 78 15.84 10.49 7.89
C MET A 78 15.90 11.47 9.05
N LYS A 79 16.01 10.94 10.27
CA LYS A 79 16.21 11.73 11.50
C LYS A 79 17.27 11.02 12.33
N ARG A 80 18.40 11.72 12.59
CA ARG A 80 19.49 11.20 13.44
C ARG A 80 19.96 9.80 13.04
N ASP A 81 20.26 9.61 11.76
CA ASP A 81 20.78 8.37 11.17
C ASP A 81 19.80 7.18 11.15
N GLN A 82 18.51 7.41 11.37
CA GLN A 82 17.46 6.41 11.24
C GLN A 82 16.28 6.94 10.44
N LEU A 83 15.65 6.07 9.66
CA LEU A 83 14.34 6.35 9.08
C LEU A 83 13.28 6.30 10.17
N GLN A 84 12.47 7.35 10.27
CA GLN A 84 11.36 7.45 11.20
C GLN A 84 10.08 7.79 10.46
N ILE A 85 8.98 7.19 10.90
CA ILE A 85 7.64 7.52 10.39
C ILE A 85 7.36 8.98 10.75
N THR A 86 6.93 9.74 9.76
CA THR A 86 6.47 11.12 9.92
C THR A 86 4.96 11.22 9.92
N HIS A 87 4.29 10.47 9.03
CA HIS A 87 2.84 10.39 8.97
C HIS A 87 2.39 8.97 8.66
N ARG A 88 1.17 8.63 9.10
CA ARG A 88 0.48 7.39 8.79
C ARG A 88 -0.96 7.72 8.42
N PHE A 89 -1.39 7.21 7.29
CA PHE A 89 -2.75 7.37 6.77
C PHE A 89 -3.38 5.98 6.65
N GLU A 90 -4.45 5.74 7.41
CA GLU A 90 -5.28 4.55 7.22
C GLU A 90 -6.25 4.83 6.08
N LEU A 91 -6.18 4.04 5.01
CA LEU A 91 -6.99 4.22 3.82
C LEU A 91 -7.95 3.04 3.62
N THR A 92 -9.15 3.38 3.18
CA THR A 92 -10.10 2.43 2.60
C THR A 92 -10.35 2.85 1.17
N MET A 93 -10.01 1.99 0.23
CA MET A 93 -10.11 2.23 -1.20
C MET A 93 -11.15 1.27 -1.79
N GLU A 94 -12.27 1.79 -2.27
CA GLU A 94 -13.36 1.01 -2.87
C GLU A 94 -13.38 1.11 -4.40
N GLY A 95 -12.63 2.05 -4.96
CA GLY A 95 -12.52 2.33 -6.39
C GLY A 95 -11.09 2.19 -6.89
N ARG A 96 -10.83 2.76 -8.08
CA ARG A 96 -9.51 2.73 -8.70
C ARG A 96 -8.55 3.79 -8.14
N SER A 97 -9.04 4.74 -7.39
CA SER A 97 -8.19 5.74 -6.75
C SER A 97 -8.75 6.16 -5.39
N GLN A 98 -7.86 6.53 -4.50
CA GLN A 98 -8.17 7.05 -3.18
C GLN A 98 -7.27 8.25 -2.91
N GLU A 99 -7.90 9.40 -2.62
CA GLU A 99 -7.17 10.59 -2.20
C GLU A 99 -6.62 10.42 -0.78
N VAL A 100 -5.43 10.98 -0.57
CA VAL A 100 -4.75 11.09 0.72
C VAL A 100 -4.67 12.56 1.06
N ASP A 101 -5.15 12.96 2.24
CA ASP A 101 -4.99 14.35 2.68
C ASP A 101 -3.51 14.66 2.95
N PRO A 102 -2.84 15.48 2.10
CA PRO A 102 -1.45 15.80 2.27
C PRO A 102 -1.21 16.93 3.27
N ALA A 103 -2.22 17.35 4.05
CA ALA A 103 -2.13 18.51 4.90
C ALA A 103 -0.90 18.48 5.82
N GLY A 104 -0.02 19.45 5.64
CA GLY A 104 1.20 19.60 6.42
C GLY A 104 2.40 18.79 5.94
N LEU A 105 2.27 17.93 4.92
CA LEU A 105 3.42 17.20 4.34
C LEU A 105 4.36 18.16 3.62
N LEU A 106 5.63 18.15 4.01
CA LEU A 106 6.68 18.95 3.39
C LEU A 106 7.78 18.05 2.82
N CYS A 107 8.12 18.30 1.57
CA CYS A 107 9.18 17.64 0.85
C CYS A 107 10.12 18.68 0.26
N ARG A 108 11.12 19.12 1.00
CA ARG A 108 12.04 20.18 0.58
C ARG A 108 13.37 19.60 0.07
N PRO A 109 13.96 20.18 -0.99
CA PRO A 109 15.23 19.71 -1.55
C PRO A 109 16.43 19.84 -0.59
N ALA A 110 16.37 20.81 0.32
CA ALA A 110 17.40 21.02 1.33
C ALA A 110 16.75 21.42 2.66
N GLY A 111 17.06 20.70 3.73
CA GLY A 111 16.57 21.01 5.06
C GLY A 111 15.64 19.92 5.61
N ILE A 112 14.66 20.33 6.40
CA ILE A 112 13.71 19.42 7.03
C ILE A 112 12.73 18.92 5.96
N THR A 113 12.76 17.62 5.71
CA THR A 113 11.76 16.92 4.91
C THR A 113 10.99 15.97 5.81
N ASP A 114 9.70 15.85 5.55
CA ASP A 114 8.84 14.86 6.22
C ASP A 114 8.62 13.62 5.34
N MET A 115 9.20 13.59 4.14
CA MET A 115 8.88 12.58 3.16
C MET A 115 10.08 12.25 2.26
N ASP A 116 11.03 11.45 2.80
CA ASP A 116 12.09 10.85 1.98
C ASP A 116 11.62 9.59 1.28
N LEU A 117 10.64 8.89 1.88
CA LEU A 117 10.10 7.64 1.37
C LEU A 117 8.59 7.61 1.65
N VAL A 118 7.81 7.22 0.66
CA VAL A 118 6.38 6.89 0.76
C VAL A 118 6.24 5.39 0.62
N VAL A 119 5.59 4.74 1.58
CA VAL A 119 5.35 3.29 1.57
C VAL A 119 3.85 3.03 1.53
N VAL A 120 3.39 2.44 0.46
CA VAL A 120 2.00 2.00 0.28
C VAL A 120 1.86 0.59 0.83
N ASN A 121 0.76 0.33 1.54
CA ASN A 121 0.49 -0.94 2.21
C ASN A 121 1.58 -1.29 3.25
N ASP A 122 2.02 -0.30 4.00
CA ASP A 122 2.95 -0.52 5.11
C ASP A 122 2.31 -1.44 6.16
N GLY A 123 3.05 -2.49 6.53
CA GLY A 123 2.49 -3.56 7.38
C GLY A 123 1.88 -4.73 6.61
N ASP A 124 1.84 -4.69 5.26
CA ASP A 124 1.34 -5.77 4.38
C ASP A 124 -0.11 -6.21 4.71
N LEU A 125 -1.00 -5.22 4.88
CA LEU A 125 -2.37 -5.43 5.36
C LEU A 125 -3.35 -5.89 4.26
N THR A 126 -3.02 -5.67 2.98
CA THR A 126 -3.86 -6.06 1.86
C THR A 126 -3.07 -6.81 0.80
N TYR A 127 -3.74 -7.74 0.10
CA TYR A 127 -3.13 -8.48 -1.00
C TYR A 127 -3.11 -7.62 -2.26
N ALA A 128 -1.96 -7.03 -2.57
CA ALA A 128 -1.72 -6.21 -3.74
C ALA A 128 -0.24 -6.20 -4.11
N VAL A 129 0.06 -5.91 -5.36
CA VAL A 129 1.40 -5.49 -5.78
C VAL A 129 1.52 -4.00 -5.49
N THR A 130 2.56 -3.60 -4.78
CA THR A 130 2.82 -2.19 -4.47
C THR A 130 4.02 -1.68 -5.24
N TYR A 131 4.00 -0.40 -5.57
CA TYR A 131 5.11 0.32 -6.17
C TYR A 131 5.46 1.54 -5.34
N LEU A 132 6.68 2.00 -5.50
CA LEU A 132 7.16 3.28 -4.99
C LEU A 132 7.05 4.33 -6.09
N ASP A 133 6.89 5.58 -5.72
CA ASP A 133 7.15 6.70 -6.64
C ASP A 133 8.67 6.79 -6.95
N ASP A 134 9.05 7.47 -8.03
CA ASP A 134 10.43 7.54 -8.52
C ASP A 134 11.41 8.08 -7.47
N ARG A 135 10.99 9.04 -6.67
CA ARG A 135 11.81 9.61 -5.61
C ARG A 135 11.99 8.63 -4.47
N SER A 136 10.91 8.00 -4.02
CA SER A 136 10.96 6.98 -2.98
C SER A 136 11.78 5.78 -3.41
N ALA A 137 11.70 5.34 -4.67
CA ALA A 137 12.50 4.27 -5.21
C ALA A 137 14.00 4.61 -5.17
N SER A 138 14.37 5.81 -5.62
CA SER A 138 15.76 6.28 -5.58
C SER A 138 16.30 6.40 -4.14
N ASN A 139 15.49 6.93 -3.23
CA ASN A 139 15.88 7.09 -1.83
C ASN A 139 15.93 5.75 -1.09
N ALA A 140 15.04 4.81 -1.40
CA ALA A 140 15.00 3.50 -0.76
C ALA A 140 16.33 2.76 -0.87
N LEU A 141 16.98 2.79 -2.04
CA LEU A 141 18.27 2.13 -2.25
C LEU A 141 19.36 2.64 -1.29
N ALA A 142 19.32 3.92 -0.93
CA ALA A 142 20.30 4.53 -0.02
C ALA A 142 19.90 4.41 1.46
N LEU A 143 18.59 4.46 1.76
CA LEU A 143 18.11 4.73 3.12
C LEU A 143 17.47 3.52 3.80
N ILE A 144 17.05 2.49 3.05
CA ILE A 144 16.26 1.39 3.62
C ILE A 144 17.00 0.60 4.70
N SER A 145 18.33 0.56 4.67
CA SER A 145 19.13 -0.08 5.71
C SER A 145 19.00 0.62 7.07
N ALA A 146 18.65 1.91 7.08
CA ALA A 146 18.44 2.70 8.30
C ALA A 146 16.99 2.58 8.83
N CYS A 147 16.11 1.84 8.15
CA CYS A 147 14.76 1.58 8.62
C CYS A 147 14.78 0.54 9.74
N PRO A 148 14.28 0.86 10.95
CA PRO A 148 14.26 -0.10 12.06
C PRO A 148 13.17 -1.15 11.93
N ASP A 149 12.09 -0.87 11.18
CA ASP A 149 10.97 -1.78 11.02
C ASP A 149 11.24 -2.82 9.94
N LEU A 150 11.16 -4.10 10.32
CA LEU A 150 11.45 -5.22 9.41
C LEU A 150 10.35 -5.42 8.37
N MET A 151 9.08 -5.18 8.73
CA MET A 151 7.96 -5.35 7.81
C MET A 151 8.01 -4.28 6.72
N THR A 152 8.21 -3.02 7.10
CA THR A 152 8.42 -1.92 6.14
C THR A 152 9.58 -2.23 5.19
N ARG A 153 10.71 -2.75 5.70
CA ARG A 153 11.82 -3.17 4.84
C ARG A 153 11.42 -4.25 3.84
N CYS A 154 10.64 -5.25 4.27
CA CYS A 154 10.13 -6.29 3.37
C CYS A 154 9.20 -5.72 2.30
N VAL A 155 8.28 -4.84 2.67
CA VAL A 155 7.35 -4.18 1.73
C VAL A 155 8.12 -3.36 0.69
N VAL A 156 9.09 -2.54 1.14
CA VAL A 156 9.92 -1.70 0.23
C VAL A 156 10.76 -2.55 -0.72
N TRP A 157 11.42 -3.61 -0.23
CA TRP A 157 12.15 -4.52 -1.11
C TRP A 157 11.23 -5.23 -2.09
N GLY A 158 10.04 -5.67 -1.65
CA GLY A 158 9.03 -6.24 -2.53
C GLY A 158 8.62 -5.29 -3.65
N ALA A 159 8.38 -4.01 -3.31
CA ALA A 159 8.03 -2.97 -4.28
C ALA A 159 9.16 -2.73 -5.30
N LEU A 160 10.42 -2.67 -4.85
CA LEU A 160 11.58 -2.53 -5.75
C LEU A 160 11.72 -3.75 -6.70
N PHE A 161 11.57 -4.99 -6.19
CA PHE A 161 11.59 -6.18 -7.03
C PHE A 161 10.44 -6.19 -8.05
N ASN A 162 9.24 -5.79 -7.64
CA ASN A 162 8.11 -5.66 -8.56
C ASN A 162 8.41 -4.64 -9.68
N ALA A 163 8.99 -3.49 -9.32
CA ALA A 163 9.35 -2.46 -10.29
C ALA A 163 10.38 -2.95 -11.31
N VAL A 164 11.42 -3.70 -10.87
CA VAL A 164 12.39 -4.33 -11.79
C VAL A 164 11.73 -5.36 -12.68
N ARG A 165 10.90 -6.25 -12.11
CA ARG A 165 10.20 -7.29 -12.88
C ARG A 165 9.30 -6.69 -13.96
N ASP A 166 8.63 -5.60 -13.66
CA ASP A 166 7.66 -4.95 -14.53
C ASP A 166 8.28 -3.81 -15.38
N CYS A 167 9.64 -3.74 -15.43
CA CYS A 167 10.42 -2.75 -16.19
C CYS A 167 10.05 -1.29 -15.88
N ARG A 168 9.76 -0.99 -14.61
CA ARG A 168 9.49 0.36 -14.11
C ARG A 168 10.71 1.02 -13.45
N LEU A 169 11.79 0.27 -13.23
CA LEU A 169 13.12 0.70 -12.76
C LEU A 169 14.18 0.31 -13.76
#